data_72dd1857858ca713f1d5a3d375d412df
#
_entry.id   72dd1857858ca713f1d5a3d375d412df
#
_cell.length_a   1.000
_cell.length_b   1.000
_cell.length_c   1.000
_cell.angle_alpha   90.00
_cell.angle_beta   90.00
_cell.angle_gamma   90.00
#
_symmetry.space_group_name_H-M   'P 1'
#
loop_
_entity.id
_entity.type
_entity.pdbx_description
1 polymer ?
#
loop_
_entity_poly.entity_id
_entity_poly.type
_entity_poly.pdbx_seq_one_letter_code
_entity_poly.pdbx_strand_id
1 'polypeptide(L)'
;MLGCCGMNSVLPEVVCNETDKTGAHAIVIGSGFGGLASAIRLSAKGYKVTVLEKLDAAGGRAYVYRQNGFTFDGGPTIITAPKLFEELWSLCGRRFEDDIDLREMDPFYRIRFNDGETFDCTGDHERMRAEIERISPNDLSGYESFMKASKRRFEIGWEQMATQNFSSIFSLIKFLPKLISVGAHRSVYSLAAKFFKHPHIRFVMSFHPLFLGGNPFTSTSVFSLVSDLERRWGVHSPMGGTGALINGLVNLVESQGT
;
A
#
# COMPACT_ATOMS: atom_id res chain seq x y z
N MET A 1 -23.20 -22.65 16.18
CA MET A 1 -22.65 -21.44 16.87
C MET A 1 -21.14 -21.52 16.77
N LEU A 2 -20.57 -20.90 15.75
CA LEU A 2 -19.10 -20.74 15.59
C LEU A 2 -18.85 -19.24 15.65
N GLY A 3 -18.13 -18.83 16.70
CA GLY A 3 -17.87 -17.44 17.02
C GLY A 3 -17.01 -16.77 15.94
N CYS A 4 -17.51 -15.67 15.41
CA CYS A 4 -16.72 -14.71 14.64
C CYS A 4 -15.67 -14.10 15.57
N CYS A 5 -14.43 -14.55 15.41
CA CYS A 5 -13.28 -13.93 16.04
C CYS A 5 -13.09 -12.54 15.41
N GLY A 6 -13.30 -11.48 16.21
CA GLY A 6 -13.23 -10.10 15.79
C GLY A 6 -11.83 -9.75 15.24
N MET A 7 -11.74 -9.50 13.94
CA MET A 7 -10.59 -8.83 13.36
C MET A 7 -10.70 -7.35 13.74
N ASN A 8 -9.82 -6.89 14.63
CA ASN A 8 -9.67 -5.46 14.92
C ASN A 8 -9.45 -4.71 13.61
N SER A 9 -10.35 -3.79 13.29
CA SER A 9 -10.20 -2.85 12.19
C SER A 9 -8.94 -2.01 12.44
N VAL A 10 -7.97 -2.08 11.54
CA VAL A 10 -6.69 -1.36 11.64
C VAL A 10 -6.85 0.16 11.46
N LEU A 11 -8.04 0.58 11.07
CA LEU A 11 -8.39 2.01 10.91
C LEU A 11 -9.38 2.40 12.01
N PRO A 12 -9.22 3.58 12.64
CA PRO A 12 -10.21 4.05 13.60
C PRO A 12 -11.57 4.10 12.91
N GLU A 13 -12.59 3.55 13.55
CA GLU A 13 -13.98 3.76 13.13
C GLU A 13 -14.17 5.23 12.82
N VAL A 14 -14.51 5.54 11.57
CA VAL A 14 -14.96 6.89 11.22
C VAL A 14 -16.34 7.05 11.88
N VAL A 15 -16.32 7.45 13.15
CA VAL A 15 -17.54 7.88 13.82
C VAL A 15 -18.02 9.09 13.05
N CYS A 16 -19.04 8.91 12.23
CA CYS A 16 -19.84 10.02 11.70
C CYS A 16 -20.46 10.72 12.90
N ASN A 17 -19.76 11.67 13.50
CA ASN A 17 -20.40 12.62 14.40
C ASN A 17 -21.40 13.38 13.55
N GLU A 18 -22.68 13.16 13.80
CA GLU A 18 -23.81 13.95 13.30
C GLU A 18 -23.72 15.41 13.76
N THR A 19 -22.68 16.12 13.35
CA THR A 19 -22.72 17.57 13.34
C THR A 19 -23.29 17.95 11.98
N ASP A 20 -24.51 18.41 12.00
CA ASP A 20 -25.27 18.92 10.85
C ASP A 20 -24.42 19.93 10.04
N LYS A 21 -23.66 19.44 9.09
CA LYS A 21 -22.88 20.22 8.10
C LYS A 21 -23.60 20.26 6.76
N THR A 22 -24.89 20.01 6.77
CA THR A 22 -25.76 20.10 5.61
C THR A 22 -25.69 21.50 5.01
N GLY A 23 -25.02 21.60 3.85
CA GLY A 23 -24.85 22.83 3.10
C GLY A 23 -23.43 23.39 3.00
N ALA A 24 -22.45 22.88 3.74
CA ALA A 24 -21.07 23.30 3.57
C ALA A 24 -20.49 22.76 2.26
N HIS A 25 -19.82 23.62 1.49
CA HIS A 25 -19.22 23.28 0.20
C HIS A 25 -17.70 23.11 0.37
N ALA A 26 -17.18 21.97 -0.06
CA ALA A 26 -15.76 21.66 -0.08
C ALA A 26 -15.25 21.58 -1.52
N ILE A 27 -14.10 22.20 -1.79
CA ILE A 27 -13.42 22.13 -3.07
C ILE A 27 -12.15 21.29 -2.88
N VAL A 28 -12.02 20.20 -3.67
CA VAL A 28 -10.86 19.34 -3.72
C VAL A 28 -10.08 19.64 -4.99
N ILE A 29 -8.81 20.03 -4.87
CA ILE A 29 -7.95 20.37 -6.00
C ILE A 29 -7.06 19.17 -6.32
N GLY A 30 -7.28 18.57 -7.49
CA GLY A 30 -6.60 17.38 -8.01
C GLY A 30 -7.38 16.10 -7.79
N SER A 31 -7.47 15.26 -8.84
CA SER A 31 -8.19 13.99 -8.88
C SER A 31 -7.25 12.76 -8.91
N GLY A 32 -6.08 12.83 -8.26
CA GLY A 32 -5.29 11.64 -7.92
C GLY A 32 -5.95 10.83 -6.80
N PHE A 33 -5.37 9.69 -6.42
CA PHE A 33 -5.91 8.83 -5.35
C PHE A 33 -6.26 9.60 -4.06
N GLY A 34 -5.37 10.50 -3.62
CA GLY A 34 -5.60 11.29 -2.40
C GLY A 34 -6.77 12.26 -2.54
N GLY A 35 -6.92 12.92 -3.69
CA GLY A 35 -8.04 13.82 -3.97
C GLY A 35 -9.37 13.09 -4.05
N LEU A 36 -9.43 11.99 -4.82
CA LEU A 36 -10.64 11.16 -4.93
C LEU A 36 -11.04 10.59 -3.58
N ALA A 37 -10.09 10.03 -2.81
CA ALA A 37 -10.36 9.53 -1.46
C ALA A 37 -10.84 10.64 -0.50
N SER A 38 -10.30 11.86 -0.61
CA SER A 38 -10.75 13.00 0.19
C SER A 38 -12.17 13.43 -0.19
N ALA A 39 -12.49 13.46 -1.50
CA ALA A 39 -13.82 13.78 -1.99
C ALA A 39 -14.86 12.80 -1.46
N ILE A 40 -14.58 11.48 -1.58
CA ILE A 40 -15.46 10.41 -1.07
C ILE A 40 -15.72 10.60 0.43
N ARG A 41 -14.66 10.78 1.25
CA ARG A 41 -14.79 10.96 2.69
C ARG A 41 -15.54 12.24 3.09
N LEU A 42 -15.35 13.32 2.34
CA LEU A 42 -16.09 14.56 2.57
C LEU A 42 -17.57 14.41 2.22
N SER A 43 -17.88 13.80 1.06
CA SER A 43 -19.26 13.51 0.66
C SER A 43 -19.96 12.61 1.68
N ALA A 44 -19.31 11.53 2.14
CA ALA A 44 -19.82 10.66 3.19
C ALA A 44 -20.08 11.38 4.53
N LYS A 45 -19.44 12.53 4.76
CA LYS A 45 -19.68 13.41 5.91
C LYS A 45 -20.73 14.49 5.64
N GLY A 46 -21.44 14.44 4.52
CA GLY A 46 -22.51 15.38 4.18
C GLY A 46 -22.06 16.73 3.59
N TYR A 47 -20.80 16.87 3.18
CA TYR A 47 -20.38 18.07 2.41
C TYR A 47 -20.86 17.96 0.96
N LYS A 48 -21.26 19.12 0.38
CA LYS A 48 -21.29 19.26 -1.06
C LYS A 48 -19.85 19.37 -1.57
N VAL A 49 -19.43 18.49 -2.47
CA VAL A 49 -18.03 18.44 -2.92
C VAL A 49 -17.95 18.84 -4.41
N THR A 50 -16.89 19.56 -4.76
CA THR A 50 -16.48 19.79 -6.14
C THR A 50 -15.01 19.41 -6.27
N VAL A 51 -14.69 18.54 -7.23
CA VAL A 51 -13.31 18.17 -7.57
C VAL A 51 -12.86 18.94 -8.80
N LEU A 52 -11.71 19.61 -8.71
CA LEU A 52 -11.10 20.35 -9.81
C LEU A 52 -9.82 19.62 -10.25
N GLU A 53 -9.77 19.24 -11.52
CA GLU A 53 -8.59 18.61 -12.13
C GLU A 53 -8.08 19.49 -13.29
N LYS A 54 -6.75 19.63 -13.41
CA LYS A 54 -6.12 20.43 -14.48
C LYS A 54 -5.88 19.64 -15.76
N LEU A 55 -5.79 18.29 -15.65
CA LEU A 55 -5.62 17.39 -16.80
C LEU A 55 -6.98 17.04 -17.40
N ASP A 56 -6.95 16.45 -18.55
CA ASP A 56 -8.13 15.99 -19.30
C ASP A 56 -8.78 14.72 -18.71
N ALA A 57 -8.08 14.04 -17.78
CA ALA A 57 -8.59 12.88 -17.09
C ALA A 57 -8.07 12.80 -15.64
N ALA A 58 -8.84 12.10 -14.80
CA ALA A 58 -8.45 11.81 -13.43
C ALA A 58 -7.27 10.83 -13.35
N GLY A 59 -6.62 10.74 -12.18
CA GLY A 59 -5.58 9.77 -11.90
C GLY A 59 -4.31 10.35 -11.28
N GLY A 60 -3.96 11.59 -11.61
CA GLY A 60 -2.73 12.22 -11.11
C GLY A 60 -1.49 11.40 -11.49
N ARG A 61 -0.76 10.83 -10.53
CA ARG A 61 0.39 9.95 -10.79
C ARG A 61 -0.01 8.53 -11.27
N ALA A 62 -1.27 8.19 -11.23
CA ALA A 62 -1.84 6.97 -11.82
C ALA A 62 -2.59 7.27 -13.14
N TYR A 63 -2.24 8.39 -13.79
CA TYR A 63 -2.78 8.76 -15.09
C TYR A 63 -2.50 7.69 -16.13
N VAL A 64 -3.45 7.47 -17.04
CA VAL A 64 -3.35 6.47 -18.10
C VAL A 64 -3.14 7.15 -19.43
N TYR A 65 -2.03 6.88 -20.07
CA TYR A 65 -1.71 7.38 -21.39
C TYR A 65 -2.30 6.48 -22.47
N ARG A 66 -2.95 7.07 -23.46
CA ARG A 66 -3.50 6.36 -24.63
C ARG A 66 -2.95 6.95 -25.91
N GLN A 67 -2.22 6.15 -26.67
CA GLN A 67 -1.59 6.59 -27.90
C GLN A 67 -1.58 5.47 -28.94
N ASN A 68 -2.02 5.77 -30.16
CA ASN A 68 -1.99 4.84 -31.30
C ASN A 68 -2.63 3.46 -31.02
N GLY A 69 -3.71 3.42 -30.23
CA GLY A 69 -4.38 2.17 -29.84
C GLY A 69 -3.75 1.44 -28.66
N PHE A 70 -2.62 1.92 -28.13
CA PHE A 70 -1.98 1.38 -26.93
C PHE A 70 -2.43 2.11 -25.67
N THR A 71 -2.44 1.40 -24.56
CA THR A 71 -2.75 1.93 -23.23
C THR A 71 -1.53 1.70 -22.32
N PHE A 72 -1.08 2.77 -21.65
CA PHE A 72 0.06 2.75 -20.75
C PHE A 72 -0.35 3.29 -19.39
N ASP A 73 -0.30 2.46 -18.36
CA ASP A 73 -0.43 2.90 -16.98
C ASP A 73 0.80 3.74 -16.60
N GLY A 74 0.58 4.99 -16.19
CA GLY A 74 1.67 5.95 -15.91
C GLY A 74 2.27 5.83 -14.51
N GLY A 75 1.77 4.93 -13.68
CA GLY A 75 2.14 4.85 -12.27
C GLY A 75 2.07 3.45 -11.69
N PRO A 76 1.44 3.29 -10.50
CA PRO A 76 1.38 2.00 -9.83
C PRO A 76 0.59 0.99 -10.67
N THR A 77 1.09 -0.24 -10.75
CA THR A 77 0.47 -1.35 -11.48
C THR A 77 -0.03 -2.46 -10.56
N ILE A 78 0.36 -2.40 -9.29
CA ILE A 78 0.00 -3.38 -8.26
C ILE A 78 -0.63 -2.70 -7.05
N ILE A 79 -1.51 -3.43 -6.38
CA ILE A 79 -2.21 -3.02 -5.17
C ILE A 79 -1.83 -3.96 -4.03
N THR A 80 -1.21 -3.43 -2.99
CA THR A 80 -0.75 -4.18 -1.81
C THR A 80 -1.62 -3.94 -0.57
N ALA A 81 -2.52 -2.96 -0.62
CA ALA A 81 -3.41 -2.60 0.48
C ALA A 81 -4.86 -2.42 0.01
N PRO A 82 -5.54 -3.49 -0.50
CA PRO A 82 -6.89 -3.40 -1.05
C PRO A 82 -7.90 -2.85 -0.04
N LYS A 83 -7.75 -3.17 1.24
CA LYS A 83 -8.63 -2.71 2.33
C LYS A 83 -8.81 -1.20 2.41
N LEU A 84 -7.82 -0.42 1.96
CA LEU A 84 -7.93 1.05 1.90
C LEU A 84 -8.94 1.51 0.83
N PHE A 85 -9.09 0.74 -0.23
CA PHE A 85 -10.10 0.99 -1.26
C PHE A 85 -11.47 0.46 -0.85
N GLU A 86 -11.54 -0.74 -0.31
CA GLU A 86 -12.76 -1.35 0.23
C GLU A 86 -13.46 -0.41 1.23
N GLU A 87 -12.68 0.27 2.11
CA GLU A 87 -13.20 1.28 3.03
C GLU A 87 -13.94 2.40 2.30
N LEU A 88 -13.38 2.92 1.19
CA LEU A 88 -13.99 4.02 0.44
C LEU A 88 -15.35 3.64 -0.14
N TRP A 89 -15.48 2.42 -0.68
CA TRP A 89 -16.75 1.90 -1.16
C TRP A 89 -17.75 1.70 -0.02
N SER A 90 -17.29 1.17 1.10
CA SER A 90 -18.12 0.96 2.28
C SER A 90 -18.70 2.26 2.83
N LEU A 91 -17.93 3.36 2.81
CA LEU A 91 -18.40 4.70 3.21
C LEU A 91 -19.57 5.21 2.34
N CYS A 92 -19.68 4.70 1.11
CA CYS A 92 -20.76 5.03 0.16
C CYS A 92 -21.87 3.98 0.15
N GLY A 93 -21.86 3.01 1.07
CA GLY A 93 -22.85 1.91 1.12
C GLY A 93 -22.74 0.93 -0.05
N ARG A 94 -21.58 0.85 -0.72
CA ARG A 94 -21.31 -0.02 -1.86
C ARG A 94 -20.24 -1.06 -1.51
N ARG A 95 -20.12 -2.08 -2.33
CA ARG A 95 -19.06 -3.07 -2.25
C ARG A 95 -18.04 -2.83 -3.32
N PHE A 96 -16.76 -2.93 -2.96
CA PHE A 96 -15.63 -2.72 -3.86
C PHE A 96 -15.63 -3.73 -5.02
N GLU A 97 -15.94 -4.99 -4.71
CA GLU A 97 -15.92 -6.11 -5.66
C GLU A 97 -17.00 -6.02 -6.74
N ASP A 98 -18.06 -5.22 -6.51
CA ASP A 98 -19.12 -5.02 -7.49
C ASP A 98 -18.65 -4.11 -8.64
N ASP A 99 -17.65 -3.27 -8.41
CA ASP A 99 -17.15 -2.29 -9.38
C ASP A 99 -15.75 -2.62 -9.91
N ILE A 100 -14.92 -3.32 -9.12
CA ILE A 100 -13.51 -3.57 -9.43
C ILE A 100 -13.20 -5.07 -9.35
N ASP A 101 -12.81 -5.65 -10.48
CA ASP A 101 -12.23 -7.01 -10.53
C ASP A 101 -10.75 -6.93 -10.12
N LEU A 102 -10.47 -7.12 -8.83
CA LEU A 102 -9.13 -7.13 -8.28
C LEU A 102 -8.66 -8.58 -8.10
N ARG A 103 -7.59 -8.95 -8.78
CA ARG A 103 -7.06 -10.32 -8.74
C ARG A 103 -5.75 -10.41 -7.98
N GLU A 104 -5.67 -11.36 -7.07
CA GLU A 104 -4.42 -11.70 -6.39
C GLU A 104 -3.43 -12.32 -7.38
N MET A 105 -2.18 -11.88 -7.29
CA MET A 105 -1.08 -12.35 -8.12
C MET A 105 -0.34 -13.50 -7.43
N ASP A 106 -0.03 -14.56 -8.19
CA ASP A 106 0.81 -15.65 -7.71
C ASP A 106 1.68 -16.19 -8.87
N PRO A 107 3.00 -16.02 -8.82
CA PRO A 107 3.75 -15.27 -7.81
C PRO A 107 3.41 -13.78 -7.85
N PHE A 108 3.64 -13.07 -6.74
CA PHE A 108 3.46 -11.61 -6.66
C PHE A 108 4.25 -10.89 -7.75
N TYR A 109 5.51 -11.29 -7.90
CA TYR A 109 6.44 -10.89 -8.95
C TYR A 109 7.62 -11.85 -9.00
N ARG A 110 8.26 -11.92 -10.16
CA ARG A 110 9.49 -12.66 -10.39
C ARG A 110 10.65 -11.70 -10.58
N ILE A 111 11.68 -11.81 -9.76
CA ILE A 111 12.93 -11.10 -9.93
C ILE A 111 13.86 -11.98 -10.76
N ARG A 112 14.40 -11.42 -11.85
CA ARG A 112 15.42 -12.05 -12.68
C ARG A 112 16.74 -11.30 -12.51
N PHE A 113 17.76 -12.02 -12.11
CA PHE A 113 19.10 -11.48 -11.95
C PHE A 113 19.89 -11.53 -13.27
N ASN A 114 21.00 -10.78 -13.33
CA ASN A 114 21.84 -10.67 -14.51
C ASN A 114 22.61 -11.96 -14.86
N ASP A 115 22.81 -12.84 -13.89
CA ASP A 115 23.39 -14.20 -14.07
C ASP A 115 22.37 -15.24 -14.53
N GLY A 116 21.11 -14.83 -14.75
CA GLY A 116 20.02 -15.70 -15.20
C GLY A 116 19.25 -16.37 -14.09
N GLU A 117 19.69 -16.28 -12.82
CA GLU A 117 18.96 -16.76 -11.65
C GLU A 117 17.64 -16.02 -11.51
N THR A 118 16.63 -16.67 -10.96
CA THR A 118 15.31 -16.06 -10.70
C THR A 118 14.89 -16.31 -9.26
N PHE A 119 14.02 -15.44 -8.77
CA PHE A 119 13.38 -15.56 -7.45
C PHE A 119 11.89 -15.20 -7.56
N ASP A 120 11.02 -16.12 -7.17
CA ASP A 120 9.58 -15.90 -7.12
C ASP A 120 9.17 -15.42 -5.74
N CYS A 121 8.67 -14.19 -5.67
CA CYS A 121 8.08 -13.66 -4.46
C CYS A 121 6.61 -14.09 -4.36
N THR A 122 6.21 -14.63 -3.21
CA THR A 122 4.86 -15.14 -2.98
C THR A 122 4.42 -14.88 -1.53
N GLY A 123 3.10 -14.86 -1.30
CA GLY A 123 2.50 -14.80 0.05
C GLY A 123 2.63 -16.11 0.84
N ASP A 124 2.84 -17.22 0.16
CA ASP A 124 2.98 -18.53 0.78
C ASP A 124 4.34 -18.66 1.50
N HIS A 125 4.28 -18.91 2.81
CA HIS A 125 5.46 -18.97 3.65
C HIS A 125 6.40 -20.12 3.28
N GLU A 126 5.86 -21.29 3.00
CA GLU A 126 6.68 -22.47 2.69
C GLU A 126 7.33 -22.36 1.31
N ARG A 127 6.63 -21.79 0.34
CA ARG A 127 7.19 -21.51 -0.99
C ARG A 127 8.31 -20.46 -0.91
N MET A 128 8.12 -19.39 -0.13
CA MET A 128 9.19 -18.40 0.12
C MET A 128 10.40 -19.04 0.79
N ARG A 129 10.21 -19.94 1.75
CA ARG A 129 11.29 -20.70 2.39
C ARG A 129 12.03 -21.56 1.35
N ALA A 130 11.30 -22.28 0.52
CA ALA A 130 11.86 -23.12 -0.54
C ALA A 130 12.68 -22.30 -1.56
N GLU A 131 12.21 -21.12 -1.97
CA GLU A 131 12.95 -20.22 -2.85
C GLU A 131 14.26 -19.72 -2.21
N ILE A 132 14.24 -19.38 -0.92
CA ILE A 132 15.44 -18.97 -0.20
C ILE A 132 16.41 -20.16 -0.04
N GLU A 133 15.90 -21.31 0.35
CA GLU A 133 16.71 -22.52 0.52
C GLU A 133 17.37 -22.96 -0.78
N ARG A 134 16.66 -22.84 -1.91
CA ARG A 134 17.17 -23.14 -3.26
C ARG A 134 18.40 -22.29 -3.60
N ILE A 135 18.38 -20.98 -3.25
CA ILE A 135 19.48 -20.06 -3.58
C ILE A 135 20.54 -20.06 -2.47
N SER A 136 20.12 -20.08 -1.20
CA SER A 136 21.04 -19.97 -0.04
C SER A 136 20.45 -20.65 1.19
N PRO A 137 20.70 -21.97 1.37
CA PRO A 137 20.23 -22.71 2.56
C PRO A 137 20.66 -22.06 3.89
N ASN A 138 21.84 -21.42 3.90
CA ASN A 138 22.39 -20.75 5.09
C ASN A 138 21.63 -19.50 5.51
N ASP A 139 20.78 -18.93 4.63
CA ASP A 139 20.01 -17.71 4.88
C ASP A 139 18.57 -18.00 5.38
N LEU A 140 18.18 -19.26 5.46
CA LEU A 140 16.82 -19.63 5.87
C LEU A 140 16.47 -19.16 7.29
N SER A 141 17.39 -19.34 8.25
CA SER A 141 17.19 -18.83 9.62
C SER A 141 17.15 -17.29 9.68
N GLY A 142 17.87 -16.64 8.76
CA GLY A 142 17.85 -15.19 8.57
C GLY A 142 16.47 -14.70 8.11
N TYR A 143 15.80 -15.46 7.25
CA TYR A 143 14.46 -15.12 6.76
C TYR A 143 13.43 -15.05 7.90
N GLU A 144 13.41 -16.04 8.77
CA GLU A 144 12.49 -16.04 9.93
C GLU A 144 12.71 -14.82 10.84
N SER A 145 13.99 -14.50 11.08
CA SER A 145 14.35 -13.36 11.90
C SER A 145 14.03 -12.02 11.23
N PHE A 146 14.23 -11.93 9.90
CA PHE A 146 13.87 -10.77 9.11
C PHE A 146 12.35 -10.54 9.10
N MET A 147 11.54 -11.59 8.93
CA MET A 147 10.08 -11.45 8.93
C MET A 147 9.54 -10.99 10.29
N LYS A 148 10.11 -11.47 11.40
CA LYS A 148 9.80 -10.94 12.76
C LYS A 148 10.15 -9.44 12.87
N ALA A 149 11.29 -9.05 12.32
CA ALA A 149 11.70 -7.65 12.32
C ALA A 149 10.80 -6.78 11.39
N SER A 150 10.35 -7.30 10.26
CA SER A 150 9.42 -6.64 9.33
C SER A 150 8.05 -6.45 9.98
N LYS A 151 7.51 -7.49 10.64
CA LYS A 151 6.26 -7.42 11.40
C LYS A 151 6.30 -6.30 12.45
N ARG A 152 7.37 -6.18 13.24
CA ARG A 152 7.50 -5.11 14.23
C ARG A 152 7.51 -3.71 13.58
N ARG A 153 8.10 -3.57 12.38
CA ARG A 153 8.08 -2.32 11.62
C ARG A 153 6.71 -2.02 11.04
N PHE A 154 5.97 -3.04 10.64
CA PHE A 154 4.58 -2.90 10.23
C PHE A 154 3.71 -2.38 11.38
N GLU A 155 3.80 -2.97 12.57
CA GLU A 155 3.06 -2.55 13.76
C GLU A 155 3.35 -1.08 14.14
N ILE A 156 4.59 -0.62 14.00
CA ILE A 156 4.96 0.77 14.30
C ILE A 156 4.66 1.70 13.12
N GLY A 157 5.14 1.35 11.92
CA GLY A 157 5.08 2.24 10.75
C GLY A 157 3.69 2.32 10.16
N TRP A 158 2.95 1.22 10.12
CA TRP A 158 1.61 1.18 9.56
C TRP A 158 0.54 1.37 10.62
N GLU A 159 0.43 0.49 11.60
CA GLU A 159 -0.69 0.49 12.53
C GLU A 159 -0.68 1.71 13.48
N GLN A 160 0.50 2.18 13.89
CA GLN A 160 0.59 3.30 14.83
C GLN A 160 0.85 4.66 14.19
N MET A 161 1.54 4.72 13.04
CA MET A 161 1.93 6.00 12.44
C MET A 161 1.05 6.40 11.24
N ALA A 162 0.56 5.45 10.42
CA ALA A 162 -0.18 5.78 9.21
C ALA A 162 -1.49 6.55 9.48
N THR A 163 -2.08 6.35 10.65
CA THR A 163 -3.32 7.02 11.08
C THR A 163 -3.09 8.31 11.88
N GLN A 164 -1.82 8.65 12.17
CA GLN A 164 -1.50 9.82 12.98
C GLN A 164 -1.41 11.10 12.15
N ASN A 165 -1.93 12.17 12.71
CA ASN A 165 -1.74 13.49 12.14
C ASN A 165 -0.40 14.09 12.66
N PHE A 166 0.59 14.22 11.78
CA PHE A 166 1.89 14.86 12.07
C PHE A 166 1.86 16.38 11.81
N SER A 167 0.80 17.06 12.21
CA SER A 167 0.69 18.51 12.08
C SER A 167 1.67 19.31 12.96
N SER A 168 2.30 18.64 13.94
CA SER A 168 3.26 19.26 14.86
C SER A 168 4.56 18.46 14.92
N ILE A 169 5.70 19.17 15.04
CA ILE A 169 7.01 18.59 15.28
C ILE A 169 7.03 17.75 16.57
N PHE A 170 6.25 18.13 17.57
CA PHE A 170 6.13 17.38 18.83
C PHE A 170 5.50 15.99 18.61
N SER A 171 4.55 15.87 17.69
CA SER A 171 3.98 14.57 17.31
C SER A 171 5.04 13.65 16.74
N LEU A 172 5.95 14.17 15.90
CA LEU A 172 7.05 13.41 15.33
C LEU A 172 8.08 12.99 16.41
N ILE A 173 8.46 13.92 17.28
CA ILE A 173 9.39 13.67 18.40
C ILE A 173 8.89 12.54 19.31
N LYS A 174 7.59 12.48 19.57
CA LYS A 174 6.98 11.40 20.36
C LYS A 174 7.19 10.00 19.77
N PHE A 175 7.26 9.90 18.44
CA PHE A 175 7.51 8.62 17.76
C PHE A 175 9.00 8.28 17.60
N LEU A 176 9.90 9.25 17.79
CA LEU A 176 11.33 9.08 17.57
C LEU A 176 11.92 7.88 18.35
N PRO A 177 11.62 7.65 19.65
CA PRO A 177 12.13 6.48 20.38
C PRO A 177 11.68 5.15 19.74
N LYS A 178 10.44 5.07 19.26
CA LYS A 178 9.92 3.88 18.58
C LYS A 178 10.64 3.65 17.24
N LEU A 179 10.85 4.70 16.46
CA LEU A 179 11.59 4.63 15.20
C LEU A 179 13.04 4.20 15.42
N ILE A 180 13.71 4.73 16.45
CA ILE A 180 15.07 4.33 16.82
C ILE A 180 15.08 2.83 17.23
N SER A 181 14.10 2.36 18.00
CA SER A 181 14.02 0.97 18.46
C SER A 181 13.92 -0.05 17.33
N VAL A 182 13.35 0.33 16.19
CA VAL A 182 13.28 -0.50 14.98
C VAL A 182 14.41 -0.21 14.00
N GLY A 183 15.35 0.67 14.35
CA GLY A 183 16.53 0.98 13.55
C GLY A 183 16.20 1.79 12.29
N ALA A 184 15.22 2.68 12.35
CA ALA A 184 14.79 3.52 11.21
C ALA A 184 15.89 4.42 10.63
N HIS A 185 16.97 4.67 11.39
CA HIS A 185 18.16 5.39 10.96
C HIS A 185 19.06 4.61 9.98
N ARG A 186 18.83 3.31 9.83
CA ARG A 186 19.57 2.45 8.90
C ARG A 186 18.84 2.34 7.58
N SER A 187 19.58 2.03 6.51
CA SER A 187 18.96 1.70 5.23
C SER A 187 18.33 0.30 5.27
N VAL A 188 17.31 0.08 4.42
CA VAL A 188 16.67 -1.22 4.29
C VAL A 188 17.66 -2.28 3.80
N TYR A 189 18.59 -1.94 2.91
CA TYR A 189 19.66 -2.83 2.49
C TYR A 189 20.59 -3.22 3.65
N SER A 190 20.99 -2.25 4.47
CA SER A 190 21.81 -2.52 5.67
C SER A 190 21.06 -3.39 6.68
N LEU A 191 19.75 -3.28 6.76
CA LEU A 191 18.92 -4.18 7.55
C LEU A 191 18.94 -5.60 6.98
N ALA A 192 18.68 -5.77 5.68
CA ALA A 192 18.72 -7.06 5.02
C ALA A 192 20.09 -7.74 5.17
N ALA A 193 21.18 -6.98 5.04
CA ALA A 193 22.55 -7.48 5.19
C ALA A 193 22.89 -8.02 6.59
N LYS A 194 22.09 -7.72 7.61
CA LYS A 194 22.25 -8.34 8.95
C LYS A 194 21.72 -9.76 9.02
N PHE A 195 20.71 -10.07 8.22
CA PHE A 195 20.02 -11.34 8.26
C PHE A 195 20.47 -12.30 7.16
N PHE A 196 20.94 -11.74 6.03
CA PHE A 196 21.24 -12.53 4.83
C PHE A 196 22.69 -12.35 4.39
N LYS A 197 23.31 -13.43 3.98
CA LYS A 197 24.69 -13.45 3.44
C LYS A 197 24.71 -13.38 1.92
N HIS A 198 23.75 -14.05 1.26
CA HIS A 198 23.70 -14.13 -0.19
C HIS A 198 23.24 -12.78 -0.81
N PRO A 199 23.93 -12.25 -1.82
CA PRO A 199 23.61 -10.93 -2.38
C PRO A 199 22.23 -10.87 -3.02
N HIS A 200 21.78 -11.92 -3.72
CA HIS A 200 20.42 -11.96 -4.31
C HIS A 200 19.34 -11.90 -3.23
N ILE A 201 19.49 -12.65 -2.13
CA ILE A 201 18.52 -12.61 -1.03
C ILE A 201 18.49 -11.22 -0.37
N ARG A 202 19.66 -10.57 -0.18
CA ARG A 202 19.69 -9.18 0.31
C ARG A 202 18.93 -8.25 -0.62
N PHE A 203 19.11 -8.40 -1.92
CA PHE A 203 18.42 -7.59 -2.92
C PHE A 203 16.90 -7.81 -2.83
N VAL A 204 16.44 -9.07 -2.90
CA VAL A 204 15.01 -9.42 -2.80
C VAL A 204 14.37 -8.85 -1.54
N MET A 205 15.04 -8.91 -0.39
CA MET A 205 14.49 -8.44 0.88
C MET A 205 14.64 -6.94 1.12
N SER A 206 15.20 -6.20 0.16
CA SER A 206 15.43 -4.75 0.32
C SER A 206 14.97 -3.90 -0.85
N PHE A 207 14.49 -4.45 -1.94
CA PHE A 207 14.23 -3.70 -3.18
C PHE A 207 12.93 -2.86 -3.16
N HIS A 208 12.02 -3.09 -2.23
CA HIS A 208 10.71 -2.42 -2.16
C HIS A 208 10.72 -0.88 -2.30
N PRO A 209 11.73 -0.14 -1.81
CA PRO A 209 11.79 1.30 -2.06
C PRO A 209 11.76 1.68 -3.55
N LEU A 210 12.22 0.79 -4.45
CA LEU A 210 12.23 1.04 -5.89
C LEU A 210 10.82 1.26 -6.46
N PHE A 211 9.79 0.66 -5.85
CA PHE A 211 8.38 0.90 -6.24
C PHE A 211 7.95 2.37 -6.10
N LEU A 212 8.62 3.12 -5.22
CA LEU A 212 8.37 4.54 -4.98
C LEU A 212 9.48 5.45 -5.53
N GLY A 213 10.39 4.90 -6.36
CA GLY A 213 11.56 5.60 -6.86
C GLY A 213 12.65 5.84 -5.81
N GLY A 214 12.62 5.13 -4.68
CA GLY A 214 13.60 5.22 -3.61
C GLY A 214 14.81 4.30 -3.84
N ASN A 215 15.97 4.70 -3.31
CA ASN A 215 17.18 3.90 -3.35
C ASN A 215 17.28 3.02 -2.09
N PRO A 216 17.33 1.67 -2.20
CA PRO A 216 17.42 0.76 -1.05
C PRO A 216 18.61 1.00 -0.12
N PHE A 217 19.70 1.57 -0.63
CA PHE A 217 20.89 1.86 0.15
C PHE A 217 20.78 3.11 1.05
N THR A 218 19.82 3.98 0.75
CA THR A 218 19.59 5.23 1.49
C THR A 218 18.20 5.30 2.13
N SER A 219 17.22 4.57 1.60
CA SER A 219 15.87 4.53 2.16
C SER A 219 15.84 3.84 3.51
N THR A 220 15.07 4.39 4.45
CA THR A 220 14.97 3.86 5.83
C THR A 220 14.57 2.39 5.89
N SER A 221 15.09 1.68 6.87
CA SER A 221 14.75 0.27 7.15
C SER A 221 13.27 0.04 7.45
N VAL A 222 12.50 1.08 7.71
CA VAL A 222 11.04 0.99 7.90
C VAL A 222 10.38 0.39 6.67
N PHE A 223 10.92 0.61 5.47
CA PHE A 223 10.41 0.00 4.22
C PHE A 223 10.34 -1.54 4.25
N SER A 224 11.08 -2.21 5.13
CA SER A 224 10.93 -3.66 5.28
C SER A 224 9.54 -4.08 5.77
N LEU A 225 8.74 -3.14 6.29
CA LEU A 225 7.32 -3.39 6.64
C LEU A 225 6.52 -3.93 5.44
N VAL A 226 6.91 -3.55 4.21
CA VAL A 226 6.23 -3.98 2.99
C VAL A 226 6.26 -5.50 2.83
N SER A 227 7.35 -6.16 3.22
CA SER A 227 7.43 -7.63 3.20
C SER A 227 6.39 -8.30 4.11
N ASP A 228 6.06 -7.70 5.26
CA ASP A 228 4.99 -8.20 6.14
C ASP A 228 3.60 -7.82 5.61
N LEU A 229 3.47 -6.64 5.00
CA LEU A 229 2.24 -6.15 4.38
C LEU A 229 1.80 -7.06 3.22
N GLU A 230 2.71 -7.36 2.29
CA GLU A 230 2.46 -8.24 1.14
C GLU A 230 2.07 -9.65 1.59
N ARG A 231 2.74 -10.17 2.62
CA ARG A 231 2.39 -11.47 3.20
C ARG A 231 1.00 -11.52 3.83
N ARG A 232 0.56 -10.40 4.44
CA ARG A 232 -0.75 -10.33 5.12
C ARG A 232 -1.91 -10.13 4.14
N TRP A 233 -1.70 -9.32 3.12
CA TRP A 233 -2.78 -8.83 2.27
C TRP A 233 -2.64 -9.23 0.82
N GLY A 234 -1.54 -9.88 0.45
CA GLY A 234 -1.25 -10.24 -0.93
C GLY A 234 -0.83 -9.04 -1.79
N VAL A 235 -0.52 -9.34 -3.03
CA VAL A 235 -0.28 -8.36 -4.08
C VAL A 235 -1.32 -8.60 -5.17
N HIS A 236 -2.03 -7.56 -5.57
CA HIS A 236 -3.16 -7.66 -6.49
C HIS A 236 -2.94 -6.78 -7.71
N SER A 237 -3.61 -7.15 -8.79
CA SER A 237 -3.71 -6.34 -10.01
C SER A 237 -5.16 -6.10 -10.36
N PRO A 238 -5.57 -4.84 -10.60
CA PRO A 238 -6.92 -4.56 -11.08
C PRO A 238 -7.03 -4.98 -12.56
N MET A 239 -8.06 -5.73 -12.91
CA MET A 239 -8.34 -6.07 -14.27
C MET A 239 -8.73 -4.83 -15.07
N GLY A 240 -8.10 -4.64 -16.23
CA GLY A 240 -8.17 -3.41 -16.99
C GLY A 240 -7.15 -2.33 -16.58
N GLY A 241 -6.18 -2.69 -15.74
CA GLY A 241 -5.08 -1.82 -15.30
C GLY A 241 -5.49 -0.84 -14.20
N THR A 242 -4.56 0.00 -13.79
CA THR A 242 -4.82 1.02 -12.74
C THR A 242 -5.90 2.03 -13.18
N GLY A 243 -6.06 2.22 -14.49
CA GLY A 243 -7.13 3.05 -15.04
C GLY A 243 -8.53 2.58 -14.67
N ALA A 244 -8.76 1.26 -14.57
CA ALA A 244 -10.04 0.72 -14.12
C ALA A 244 -10.34 1.12 -12.67
N LEU A 245 -9.33 1.04 -11.79
CA LEU A 245 -9.45 1.47 -10.40
C LEU A 245 -9.73 2.99 -10.27
N ILE A 246 -9.03 3.82 -11.07
CA ILE A 246 -9.29 5.26 -11.11
C ILE A 246 -10.73 5.55 -11.57
N ASN A 247 -11.19 4.91 -12.64
CA ASN A 247 -12.56 5.08 -13.13
C ASN A 247 -13.59 4.64 -12.07
N GLY A 248 -13.34 3.54 -11.36
CA GLY A 248 -14.20 3.11 -10.25
C GLY A 248 -14.28 4.17 -9.15
N LEU A 249 -13.16 4.78 -8.77
CA LEU A 249 -13.15 5.87 -7.79
C LEU A 249 -13.89 7.12 -8.30
N VAL A 250 -13.75 7.48 -9.58
CA VAL A 250 -14.48 8.61 -10.18
C VAL A 250 -15.97 8.33 -10.15
N ASN A 251 -16.40 7.15 -10.60
CA ASN A 251 -17.81 6.76 -10.58
C ASN A 251 -18.37 6.76 -9.15
N LEU A 252 -17.56 6.34 -8.16
CA LEU A 252 -17.95 6.37 -6.76
C LEU A 252 -18.15 7.81 -6.25
N VAL A 253 -17.25 8.74 -6.62
CA VAL A 253 -17.36 10.17 -6.30
C VAL A 253 -18.62 10.77 -6.96
N GLU A 254 -18.82 10.54 -8.24
CA GLU A 254 -19.98 11.06 -8.99
C GLU A 254 -21.31 10.52 -8.44
N SER A 255 -21.34 9.26 -8.00
CA SER A 255 -22.53 8.67 -7.38
C SER A 255 -22.96 9.37 -6.08
N GLN A 256 -22.09 10.16 -5.46
CA GLN A 256 -22.37 10.96 -4.26
C GLN A 256 -22.83 12.39 -4.60
N GLY A 257 -23.06 12.73 -5.87
CA GLY A 257 -23.50 14.05 -6.30
C GLY A 257 -22.40 15.11 -6.32
N THR A 258 -21.15 14.65 -6.54
CA THR A 258 -19.94 15.50 -6.62
C THR A 258 -19.65 15.89 -8.06
#